data_d54e2d45e857412ce776422afa88b5b6
#
_entry.id   d54e2d45e857412ce776422afa88b5b6
#
_cell.length_a   1.000
_cell.length_b   1.000
_cell.length_c   1.000
_cell.angle_alpha   90.00
_cell.angle_beta   90.00
_cell.angle_gamma   90.00
#
_symmetry.space_group_name_H-M   'P 1'
#
loop_
_entity.id
_entity.type
_entity.pdbx_description
1 polymer ?
#
loop_
_entity_poly.entity_id
_entity_poly.type
_entity_poly.pdbx_seq_one_letter_code
_entity_poly.pdbx_strand_id
1 'polypeptide(L)'
;NLPNLPQQLRAQTERRLTLLSAPTPASTPPLVANEQGSDVRDEFGLQPGATLGIVDTRFTDEANGSKNLLIAIKSRPDIKIDPRQMTVHVFFYERDQAGNKSLTESKVLTEWLSPPVNWSEQEPELLRATYNPPLPSDANATNLAYEGYVVGIYYNNEIQDTRANPGSLADDNPLPLYLKSQT
;
A
#
# COMPACT_ATOMS: atom_id res chain seq x y z
N ASN A 1 -28.80 3.15 60.01
CA ASN A 1 -29.09 4.54 59.55
C ASN A 1 -27.85 5.10 58.89
N LEU A 2 -27.78 5.00 57.55
CA LEU A 2 -26.74 5.64 56.76
C LEU A 2 -27.18 7.08 56.46
N PRO A 3 -26.30 8.07 56.59
CA PRO A 3 -26.64 9.45 56.33
C PRO A 3 -26.88 9.65 54.83
N ASN A 4 -27.93 10.44 54.54
CA ASN A 4 -28.33 10.89 53.24
C ASN A 4 -27.18 11.55 52.46
N LEU A 5 -26.67 10.89 51.43
CA LEU A 5 -25.74 11.57 50.50
C LEU A 5 -26.53 12.64 49.69
N PRO A 6 -25.97 13.82 49.51
CA PRO A 6 -26.61 14.90 48.76
C PRO A 6 -26.93 14.44 47.32
N GLN A 7 -28.13 14.76 46.84
CA GLN A 7 -28.60 14.41 45.49
C GLN A 7 -27.65 14.81 44.36
N GLN A 8 -26.85 15.83 44.57
CA GLN A 8 -25.85 16.28 43.62
C GLN A 8 -24.71 15.25 43.38
N LEU A 9 -24.31 14.48 44.41
CA LEU A 9 -23.28 13.45 44.28
C LEU A 9 -23.82 12.24 43.50
N ARG A 10 -25.09 11.88 43.65
CA ARG A 10 -25.75 10.78 42.89
C ARG A 10 -25.80 11.17 41.40
N ALA A 11 -26.19 12.38 41.09
CA ALA A 11 -26.25 12.85 39.70
C ALA A 11 -24.88 12.90 39.01
N GLN A 12 -23.81 13.17 39.75
CA GLN A 12 -22.44 13.15 39.19
C GLN A 12 -21.96 11.70 38.95
N THR A 13 -22.30 10.76 39.83
CA THR A 13 -21.93 9.37 39.69
C THR A 13 -22.67 8.71 38.51
N GLU A 14 -23.93 9.02 38.35
CA GLU A 14 -24.74 8.50 37.23
C GLU A 14 -24.28 9.09 35.88
N ARG A 15 -23.92 10.39 35.85
CA ARG A 15 -23.35 11.02 34.63
C ARG A 15 -22.00 10.41 34.24
N ARG A 16 -21.15 10.04 35.21
CA ARG A 16 -19.88 9.37 34.94
C ARG A 16 -20.06 7.95 34.43
N LEU A 17 -21.03 7.22 34.94
CA LEU A 17 -21.37 5.87 34.47
C LEU A 17 -21.97 5.89 33.04
N THR A 18 -22.79 6.91 32.73
CA THR A 18 -23.37 7.07 31.38
C THR A 18 -22.31 7.47 30.33
N LEU A 19 -21.29 8.24 30.75
CA LEU A 19 -20.15 8.59 29.85
C LEU A 19 -19.21 7.41 29.59
N LEU A 20 -19.14 6.42 30.50
CA LEU A 20 -18.34 5.21 30.29
C LEU A 20 -19.10 4.12 29.50
N SER A 21 -20.42 4.28 29.33
CA SER A 21 -21.28 3.35 28.57
C SER A 21 -21.70 3.89 27.21
N ALA A 22 -21.20 5.04 26.78
CA ALA A 22 -21.41 5.50 25.41
C ALA A 22 -20.61 4.61 24.47
N PRO A 23 -21.22 3.98 23.45
CA PRO A 23 -20.44 3.28 22.44
C PRO A 23 -19.60 4.33 21.74
N THR A 24 -18.29 4.18 21.84
CA THR A 24 -17.33 4.91 21.02
C THR A 24 -17.76 4.74 19.57
N PRO A 25 -17.97 5.79 18.78
CA PRO A 25 -18.16 5.64 17.35
C PRO A 25 -16.84 5.10 16.81
N ALA A 26 -16.79 3.80 16.60
CA ALA A 26 -15.76 3.14 15.84
C ALA A 26 -15.94 3.54 14.37
N SER A 27 -15.47 4.74 14.05
CA SER A 27 -15.21 5.16 12.68
C SER A 27 -13.72 5.04 12.41
N THR A 28 -13.21 3.85 12.67
CA THR A 28 -12.07 3.35 11.92
C THR A 28 -12.69 2.66 10.71
N PRO A 29 -12.44 3.11 9.46
CA PRO A 29 -12.76 2.28 8.32
C PRO A 29 -12.10 0.93 8.57
N PRO A 30 -12.78 -0.19 8.29
CA PRO A 30 -12.13 -1.47 8.41
C PRO A 30 -10.90 -1.38 7.50
N LEU A 31 -9.71 -1.56 8.08
CA LEU A 31 -8.55 -2.01 7.35
C LEU A 31 -9.05 -3.27 6.64
N VAL A 32 -9.31 -3.13 5.34
CA VAL A 32 -9.55 -4.29 4.49
C VAL A 32 -8.20 -5.00 4.52
N ALA A 33 -8.07 -5.95 5.43
CA ALA A 33 -7.01 -6.92 5.38
C ALA A 33 -7.21 -7.63 4.03
N ASN A 34 -6.45 -7.22 3.03
CA ASN A 34 -6.30 -7.97 1.81
C ASN A 34 -5.61 -9.27 2.19
N GLU A 35 -6.42 -10.32 2.40
CA GLU A 35 -5.94 -11.68 2.51
C GLU A 35 -5.38 -12.09 1.15
N GLN A 36 -4.10 -11.87 1.00
CA GLN A 36 -3.33 -12.33 -0.12
C GLN A 36 -2.36 -13.37 0.36
N GLY A 37 -2.50 -14.61 -0.08
CA GLY A 37 -1.62 -15.77 0.11
C GLY A 37 -0.70 -15.69 1.32
N SER A 38 -0.40 -16.73 2.05
CA SER A 38 0.31 -16.70 3.33
C SER A 38 1.53 -15.75 3.28
N ASP A 39 1.28 -14.48 3.52
CA ASP A 39 2.29 -13.42 3.54
C ASP A 39 3.05 -13.50 4.87
N VAL A 40 3.74 -14.63 5.04
CA VAL A 40 4.57 -14.88 6.21
C VAL A 40 5.71 -13.89 6.18
N ARG A 41 5.68 -12.94 7.09
CA ARG A 41 6.72 -11.93 7.25
C ARG A 41 7.56 -12.24 8.47
N ASP A 42 8.84 -11.89 8.40
CA ASP A 42 9.74 -12.01 9.54
C ASP A 42 9.56 -10.84 10.54
N GLU A 43 10.37 -10.81 11.59
CA GLU A 43 10.34 -9.78 12.64
C GLU A 43 10.58 -8.35 12.13
N PHE A 44 11.16 -8.18 10.94
CA PHE A 44 11.38 -6.89 10.29
C PHE A 44 10.23 -6.49 9.36
N GLY A 45 9.22 -7.36 9.19
CA GLY A 45 8.11 -7.18 8.28
C GLY A 45 8.46 -7.48 6.81
N LEU A 46 9.54 -8.22 6.56
CA LEU A 46 10.04 -8.58 5.25
C LEU A 46 9.73 -10.05 4.92
N GLN A 47 9.75 -10.41 3.64
CA GLN A 47 9.71 -11.81 3.23
C GLN A 47 10.94 -12.55 3.81
N PRO A 48 10.79 -13.83 4.25
CA PRO A 48 11.91 -14.60 4.77
C PRO A 48 13.06 -14.65 3.76
N GLY A 49 14.25 -14.21 4.19
CA GLY A 49 15.44 -14.15 3.35
C GLY A 49 15.57 -12.92 2.44
N ALA A 50 14.53 -12.13 2.28
CA ALA A 50 14.60 -10.90 1.48
C ALA A 50 15.49 -9.84 2.14
N THR A 51 16.20 -9.08 1.32
CA THR A 51 17.02 -7.93 1.74
C THR A 51 16.20 -6.65 1.86
N LEU A 52 15.20 -6.51 0.99
CA LEU A 52 14.26 -5.39 0.91
C LEU A 52 12.83 -5.92 0.90
N GLY A 53 11.89 -5.09 1.32
CA GLY A 53 10.46 -5.45 1.22
C GLY A 53 9.53 -4.24 1.27
N ILE A 54 8.31 -4.46 0.81
CA ILE A 54 7.22 -3.48 0.87
C ILE A 54 6.52 -3.65 2.22
N VAL A 55 6.65 -2.66 3.09
CA VAL A 55 6.04 -2.72 4.43
C VAL A 55 4.67 -2.05 4.48
N ASP A 56 4.41 -1.09 3.59
CA ASP A 56 3.10 -0.43 3.48
C ASP A 56 2.84 0.05 2.04
N THR A 57 1.57 0.08 1.66
CA THR A 57 1.12 0.72 0.42
C THR A 57 -0.14 1.53 0.70
N ARG A 58 -0.17 2.80 0.26
CA ARG A 58 -1.31 3.69 0.39
C ARG A 58 -1.72 4.22 -0.97
N PHE A 59 -3.00 4.21 -1.21
CA PHE A 59 -3.57 4.66 -2.46
C PHE A 59 -4.44 5.89 -2.23
N THR A 60 -4.27 6.93 -3.06
CA THR A 60 -5.04 8.17 -3.00
C THR A 60 -5.53 8.58 -4.37
N ASP A 61 -6.78 9.04 -4.43
CA ASP A 61 -7.37 9.62 -5.62
C ASP A 61 -7.14 11.14 -5.63
N GLU A 62 -6.71 11.67 -6.76
CA GLU A 62 -6.54 13.09 -6.96
C GLU A 62 -7.76 13.70 -7.66
N ALA A 63 -8.01 14.99 -7.42
CA ALA A 63 -9.17 15.68 -7.98
C ALA A 63 -9.22 15.72 -9.53
N ASN A 64 -8.06 15.56 -10.17
CA ASN A 64 -7.92 15.50 -11.64
C ASN A 64 -8.14 14.09 -12.22
N GLY A 65 -8.51 13.11 -11.37
CA GLY A 65 -8.68 11.71 -11.74
C GLY A 65 -7.41 10.87 -11.73
N SER A 66 -6.23 11.49 -11.55
CA SER A 66 -4.99 10.74 -11.35
C SER A 66 -5.03 9.98 -10.02
N LYS A 67 -4.22 8.94 -9.91
CA LYS A 67 -4.13 8.13 -8.70
C LYS A 67 -2.68 8.01 -8.28
N ASN A 68 -2.42 8.22 -7.00
CA ASN A 68 -1.09 8.05 -6.42
C ASN A 68 -1.05 6.79 -5.56
N LEU A 69 -0.06 5.96 -5.83
CA LEU A 69 0.31 4.83 -4.99
C LEU A 69 1.60 5.19 -4.25
N LEU A 70 1.51 5.32 -2.94
CA LEU A 70 2.65 5.49 -2.07
C LEU A 70 3.12 4.12 -1.59
N ILE A 71 4.39 3.82 -1.79
CA ILE A 71 5.01 2.53 -1.49
C ILE A 71 6.11 2.77 -0.46
N ALA A 72 5.98 2.16 0.72
CA ALA A 72 6.99 2.20 1.76
C ALA A 72 7.89 0.97 1.66
N ILE A 73 9.16 1.19 1.39
CA ILE A 73 10.16 0.16 1.16
C ILE A 73 11.17 0.17 2.31
N LYS A 74 11.34 -0.96 2.97
CA LYS A 74 12.26 -1.14 4.09
C LYS A 74 13.38 -2.10 3.73
N SER A 75 14.57 -1.88 4.29
CA SER A 75 15.70 -2.80 4.21
C SER A 75 15.88 -3.57 5.52
N ARG A 76 16.63 -4.68 5.47
CA ARG A 76 17.16 -5.29 6.70
C ARG A 76 18.14 -4.34 7.38
N PRO A 77 18.10 -4.26 8.73
CA PRO A 77 18.91 -3.30 9.48
C PRO A 77 20.42 -3.43 9.25
N ASP A 78 20.92 -4.66 9.12
CA ASP A 78 22.36 -4.94 9.07
C ASP A 78 22.93 -5.03 7.65
N ILE A 79 22.12 -4.69 6.63
CA ILE A 79 22.50 -4.79 5.23
C ILE A 79 22.57 -3.39 4.63
N LYS A 80 23.75 -3.04 4.12
CA LYS A 80 23.94 -1.81 3.34
C LYS A 80 23.40 -2.02 1.92
N ILE A 81 22.38 -1.25 1.57
CA ILE A 81 21.78 -1.27 0.23
C ILE A 81 22.56 -0.36 -0.72
N ASP A 82 22.84 -0.85 -1.93
CA ASP A 82 23.23 -0.01 -3.06
C ASP A 82 21.96 0.30 -3.89
N PRO A 83 21.45 1.52 -3.88
CA PRO A 83 20.22 1.86 -4.62
C PRO A 83 20.31 1.60 -6.13
N ARG A 84 21.52 1.56 -6.71
CA ARG A 84 21.73 1.29 -8.14
C ARG A 84 21.45 -0.18 -8.51
N GLN A 85 21.48 -1.07 -7.52
CA GLN A 85 21.20 -2.50 -7.68
C GLN A 85 19.72 -2.83 -7.46
N MET A 86 18.93 -1.82 -7.09
CA MET A 86 17.50 -1.98 -6.84
C MET A 86 16.70 -1.53 -8.06
N THR A 87 15.65 -2.29 -8.35
CA THR A 87 14.64 -1.93 -9.36
C THR A 87 13.25 -2.10 -8.75
N VAL A 88 12.40 -1.10 -8.92
CA VAL A 88 10.98 -1.18 -8.55
C VAL A 88 10.14 -1.13 -9.81
N HIS A 89 9.34 -2.14 -10.02
CA HIS A 89 8.36 -2.19 -11.10
C HIS A 89 6.98 -1.92 -10.52
N VAL A 90 6.25 -0.99 -11.11
CA VAL A 90 4.86 -0.68 -10.76
C VAL A 90 4.01 -0.81 -12.00
N PHE A 91 3.03 -1.70 -11.94
CA PHE A 91 2.09 -1.96 -13.02
C PHE A 91 0.69 -1.58 -12.57
N PHE A 92 0.02 -0.72 -13.31
CA PHE A 92 -1.40 -0.44 -13.12
C PHE A 92 -2.23 -1.18 -14.16
N TYR A 93 -3.37 -1.67 -13.72
CA TYR A 93 -4.29 -2.45 -14.54
C TYR A 93 -5.62 -1.72 -14.70
N GLU A 94 -6.21 -1.90 -15.84
CA GLU A 94 -7.49 -1.37 -16.24
C GLU A 94 -8.44 -2.51 -16.62
N ARG A 95 -9.73 -2.26 -16.50
CA ARG A 95 -10.80 -3.19 -16.88
C ARG A 95 -11.69 -2.55 -17.92
N ASP A 96 -12.00 -3.29 -18.99
CA ASP A 96 -12.98 -2.89 -19.99
C ASP A 96 -14.43 -3.20 -19.53
N GLN A 97 -15.41 -2.78 -20.33
CA GLN A 97 -16.83 -3.04 -20.05
C GLN A 97 -17.20 -4.53 -20.12
N ALA A 98 -16.42 -5.34 -20.80
CA ALA A 98 -16.61 -6.79 -20.88
C ALA A 98 -15.99 -7.52 -19.67
N GLY A 99 -15.26 -6.79 -18.80
CA GLY A 99 -14.61 -7.33 -17.62
C GLY A 99 -13.18 -7.84 -17.86
N ASN A 100 -12.61 -7.64 -19.05
CA ASN A 100 -11.24 -8.03 -19.36
C ASN A 100 -10.27 -7.07 -18.68
N LYS A 101 -9.24 -7.61 -18.05
CA LYS A 101 -8.18 -6.84 -17.41
C LYS A 101 -6.99 -6.70 -18.36
N SER A 102 -6.42 -5.52 -18.42
CA SER A 102 -5.24 -5.23 -19.24
C SER A 102 -4.28 -4.30 -18.49
N LEU A 103 -3.00 -4.39 -18.83
CA LEU A 103 -2.02 -3.42 -18.37
C LEU A 103 -2.35 -2.05 -18.97
N THR A 104 -2.26 -0.99 -18.17
CA THR A 104 -2.46 0.37 -18.67
C THR A 104 -1.44 0.72 -19.75
N GLU A 105 -1.88 1.40 -20.79
CA GLU A 105 -1.00 2.02 -21.79
C GLU A 105 -0.50 3.39 -21.34
N SER A 106 -1.06 3.94 -20.26
CA SER A 106 -0.65 5.23 -19.69
C SER A 106 0.74 5.16 -19.08
N LYS A 107 1.51 6.23 -19.26
CA LYS A 107 2.84 6.33 -18.65
C LYS A 107 2.73 6.38 -17.14
N VAL A 108 3.35 5.43 -16.46
CA VAL A 108 3.52 5.44 -15.00
C VAL A 108 4.73 6.29 -14.65
N LEU A 109 4.54 7.27 -13.79
CA LEU A 109 5.61 8.12 -13.27
C LEU A 109 5.96 7.66 -11.86
N THR A 110 7.25 7.50 -11.57
CA THR A 110 7.75 7.14 -10.24
C THR A 110 8.70 8.20 -9.71
N GLU A 111 8.60 8.49 -8.42
CA GLU A 111 9.38 9.52 -7.76
C GLU A 111 9.67 9.12 -6.30
N TRP A 112 10.94 9.21 -5.89
CA TRP A 112 11.32 9.09 -4.49
C TRP A 112 10.99 10.38 -3.74
N LEU A 113 10.33 10.25 -2.57
CA LEU A 113 9.85 11.43 -1.83
C LEU A 113 10.92 12.03 -0.92
N SER A 114 11.93 11.26 -0.53
CA SER A 114 12.96 11.70 0.43
C SER A 114 14.37 11.32 -0.04
N PRO A 115 14.87 11.85 -1.17
CA PRO A 115 16.26 11.60 -1.55
C PRO A 115 17.24 12.28 -0.58
N PRO A 116 18.42 11.69 -0.32
CA PRO A 116 18.97 10.50 -0.95
C PRO A 116 18.39 9.19 -0.39
N VAL A 117 18.07 8.25 -1.28
CA VAL A 117 17.57 6.91 -0.93
C VAL A 117 18.75 6.08 -0.42
N ASN A 118 18.79 5.77 0.88
CA ASN A 118 19.95 5.12 1.48
C ASN A 118 19.65 4.17 2.67
N TRP A 119 18.41 4.16 3.18
CA TRP A 119 17.97 3.39 4.37
C TRP A 119 18.87 3.58 5.61
N SER A 120 19.57 4.72 5.74
CA SER A 120 20.56 4.96 6.80
C SER A 120 19.94 5.04 8.21
N GLU A 121 18.68 5.43 8.29
CA GLU A 121 17.95 5.63 9.54
C GLU A 121 17.04 4.45 9.91
N GLN A 122 17.12 3.35 9.16
CA GLN A 122 16.24 2.18 9.29
C GLN A 122 14.74 2.47 9.08
N GLU A 123 14.40 3.69 8.69
CA GLU A 123 13.05 4.07 8.29
C GLU A 123 12.77 3.61 6.86
N PRO A 124 11.50 3.35 6.53
CA PRO A 124 11.13 3.03 5.16
C PRO A 124 11.36 4.21 4.22
N GLU A 125 11.96 3.96 3.07
CA GLU A 125 12.03 4.93 1.99
C GLU A 125 10.70 4.93 1.21
N LEU A 126 10.23 6.13 0.84
CA LEU A 126 8.93 6.30 0.21
C LEU A 126 9.05 6.56 -1.28
N LEU A 127 8.48 5.68 -2.09
CA LEU A 127 8.31 5.82 -3.52
C LEU A 127 6.86 6.16 -3.85
N ARG A 128 6.62 7.21 -4.62
CA ARG A 128 5.32 7.52 -5.20
C ARG A 128 5.28 7.05 -6.64
N ALA A 129 4.23 6.30 -7.01
CA ALA A 129 3.90 5.97 -8.38
C ALA A 129 2.57 6.63 -8.75
N THR A 130 2.56 7.38 -9.85
CA THR A 130 1.37 8.10 -10.33
C THR A 130 0.83 7.43 -11.58
N TYR A 131 -0.43 7.03 -11.52
CA TYR A 131 -1.26 6.60 -12.64
C TYR A 131 -2.09 7.78 -13.13
N ASN A 132 -2.01 8.06 -14.42
CA ASN A 132 -2.87 9.04 -15.07
C ASN A 132 -3.84 8.29 -15.98
N PRO A 133 -5.17 8.38 -15.74
CA PRO A 133 -6.13 7.71 -16.59
C PRO A 133 -6.03 8.26 -18.03
N PRO A 134 -6.36 7.46 -19.05
CA PRO A 134 -6.44 7.93 -20.42
C PRO A 134 -7.39 9.12 -20.54
N LEU A 135 -7.06 10.08 -21.38
CA LEU A 135 -7.91 11.23 -21.60
C LEU A 135 -9.18 10.83 -22.37
N PRO A 136 -10.35 11.46 -22.11
CA PRO A 136 -11.59 11.18 -22.84
C PRO A 136 -11.49 11.40 -24.37
N SER A 137 -10.49 12.15 -24.81
CA SER A 137 -10.18 12.38 -26.24
C SER A 137 -9.51 11.20 -26.92
N ASP A 138 -8.97 10.25 -26.16
CA ASP A 138 -8.30 9.08 -26.74
C ASP A 138 -9.37 8.09 -27.22
N ALA A 139 -9.34 7.73 -28.50
CA ALA A 139 -10.40 6.94 -29.15
C ALA A 139 -10.69 5.57 -28.47
N ASN A 140 -9.74 5.05 -27.70
CA ASN A 140 -9.85 3.80 -26.96
C ASN A 140 -10.15 3.99 -25.48
N ALA A 141 -10.14 5.23 -24.94
CA ALA A 141 -10.18 5.53 -23.53
C ALA A 141 -11.58 5.47 -22.90
N THR A 142 -12.63 5.47 -23.70
CA THR A 142 -13.99 5.77 -23.24
C THR A 142 -14.62 4.69 -22.36
N ASN A 143 -13.95 3.54 -22.16
CA ASN A 143 -14.54 2.39 -21.49
C ASN A 143 -13.60 1.64 -20.54
N LEU A 144 -12.47 2.25 -20.19
CA LEU A 144 -11.51 1.63 -19.28
C LEU A 144 -11.67 2.20 -17.86
N ALA A 145 -11.81 1.32 -16.89
CA ALA A 145 -11.84 1.67 -15.47
C ALA A 145 -10.59 1.14 -14.77
N TYR A 146 -10.04 1.93 -13.85
CA TYR A 146 -8.96 1.46 -13.00
C TYR A 146 -9.35 0.17 -12.27
N GLU A 147 -8.52 -0.85 -12.37
CA GLU A 147 -8.72 -2.16 -11.74
C GLU A 147 -7.85 -2.35 -10.50
N GLY A 148 -6.60 -1.93 -10.58
CA GLY A 148 -5.66 -2.16 -9.49
C GLY A 148 -4.20 -2.01 -9.90
N TYR A 149 -3.31 -2.56 -9.05
CA TYR A 149 -1.87 -2.51 -9.28
C TYR A 149 -1.14 -3.79 -8.88
N VAL A 150 0.04 -3.98 -9.45
CA VAL A 150 1.06 -4.95 -8.99
C VAL A 150 2.38 -4.20 -8.85
N VAL A 151 3.05 -4.36 -7.70
CA VAL A 151 4.39 -3.82 -7.43
C VAL A 151 5.35 -4.96 -7.18
N GLY A 152 6.51 -4.91 -7.82
CA GLY A 152 7.62 -5.83 -7.55
C GLY A 152 8.90 -5.07 -7.22
N ILE A 153 9.60 -5.51 -6.19
CA ILE A 153 10.93 -5.01 -5.83
C ILE A 153 11.96 -6.06 -6.17
N TYR A 154 13.01 -5.63 -6.85
CA TYR A 154 14.16 -6.45 -7.20
C TYR A 154 15.42 -5.86 -6.58
N TYR A 155 16.29 -6.72 -6.09
CA TYR A 155 17.64 -6.38 -5.67
C TYR A 155 18.63 -7.37 -6.28
N ASN A 156 19.69 -6.87 -6.91
CA ASN A 156 20.60 -7.70 -7.71
C ASN A 156 19.87 -8.55 -8.77
N ASN A 157 18.82 -7.98 -9.40
CA ASN A 157 17.93 -8.62 -10.38
C ASN A 157 17.06 -9.78 -9.83
N GLU A 158 17.08 -10.07 -8.55
CA GLU A 158 16.26 -11.07 -7.88
C GLU A 158 15.07 -10.44 -7.19
N ILE A 159 13.86 -11.05 -7.36
CA ILE A 159 12.65 -10.55 -6.70
C ILE A 159 12.80 -10.63 -5.18
N GLN A 160 12.49 -9.56 -4.50
CA GLN A 160 12.54 -9.46 -3.05
C GLN A 160 11.14 -9.48 -2.43
N ASP A 161 10.20 -8.81 -3.08
CA ASP A 161 8.83 -8.69 -2.59
C ASP A 161 7.87 -8.32 -3.72
N THR A 162 6.61 -8.72 -3.56
CA THR A 162 5.51 -8.38 -4.47
C THR A 162 4.30 -7.95 -3.66
N ARG A 163 3.63 -6.89 -4.09
CA ARG A 163 2.35 -6.43 -3.57
C ARG A 163 1.39 -6.18 -4.71
N ALA A 164 0.13 -6.54 -4.51
CA ALA A 164 -0.93 -6.28 -5.47
C ALA A 164 -2.22 -5.89 -4.75
N ASN A 165 -3.04 -5.11 -5.42
CA ASN A 165 -4.40 -4.80 -4.98
C ASN A 165 -5.32 -4.63 -6.22
N PRO A 166 -6.35 -5.49 -6.37
CA PRO A 166 -6.58 -6.72 -5.60
C PRO A 166 -5.46 -7.75 -5.86
N GLY A 167 -5.27 -8.65 -4.90
CA GLY A 167 -4.15 -9.57 -4.98
C GLY A 167 -4.25 -10.60 -6.08
N SER A 168 -5.45 -10.95 -6.49
CA SER A 168 -5.65 -11.78 -7.70
C SER A 168 -4.91 -11.25 -8.93
N LEU A 169 -4.57 -9.95 -8.96
CA LEU A 169 -3.75 -9.40 -10.05
C LEU A 169 -2.33 -9.98 -10.08
N ALA A 170 -1.74 -10.28 -8.92
CA ALA A 170 -0.43 -10.91 -8.87
C ALA A 170 -0.49 -12.38 -9.29
N ASP A 171 -1.58 -13.07 -8.97
CA ASP A 171 -1.81 -14.46 -9.37
C ASP A 171 -2.04 -14.56 -10.88
N ASP A 172 -2.85 -13.66 -11.42
CA ASP A 172 -3.14 -13.58 -12.87
C ASP A 172 -1.91 -13.11 -13.68
N ASN A 173 -1.03 -12.31 -13.06
CA ASN A 173 0.12 -11.67 -13.71
C ASN A 173 1.39 -11.83 -12.86
N PRO A 174 1.93 -13.06 -12.72
CA PRO A 174 3.08 -13.30 -11.88
C PRO A 174 4.33 -12.58 -12.42
N LEU A 175 5.03 -11.90 -11.51
CA LEU A 175 6.28 -11.24 -11.84
C LEU A 175 7.41 -12.26 -11.98
N PRO A 176 8.40 -12.01 -12.88
CA PRO A 176 9.53 -12.91 -13.03
C PRO A 176 10.40 -12.93 -11.75
N LEU A 177 10.89 -14.09 -11.36
CA LEU A 177 11.77 -14.22 -10.20
C LEU A 177 13.09 -13.48 -10.39
N TYR A 178 13.55 -13.38 -11.63
CA TYR A 178 14.79 -12.69 -12.00
C TYR A 178 14.57 -11.76 -13.18
N LEU A 179 15.12 -10.56 -13.10
CA LEU A 179 15.19 -9.66 -14.24
C LEU A 179 16.30 -10.12 -15.20
N LYS A 180 16.00 -10.09 -16.50
CA LYS A 180 17.02 -10.34 -17.53
C LYS A 180 18.03 -9.21 -17.48
N SER A 181 19.33 -9.55 -17.38
CA SER A 181 20.39 -8.58 -17.54
C SER A 181 20.26 -7.94 -18.92
N GLN A 182 20.15 -6.64 -18.96
CA GLN A 182 20.24 -5.90 -20.23
C GLN A 182 21.73 -5.93 -20.64
N THR A 183 22.01 -6.69 -21.70
CA THR A 183 23.35 -6.75 -22.35
C THR A 183 23.51 -5.56 -23.27
#